data_4413738edef4708dd4f7fdd635f1df2b
#
_entry.id   4413738edef4708dd4f7fdd635f1df2b
#
_cell.length_a   1.000
_cell.length_b   1.000
_cell.length_c   1.000
_cell.angle_alpha   90.00
_cell.angle_beta   90.00
_cell.angle_gamma   90.00
#
_symmetry.space_group_name_H-M   'P 1'
#
loop_
_entity.id
_entity.type
_entity.pdbx_description
1 polymer ?
#
loop_
_entity_poly.entity_id
_entity_poly.type
_entity_poly.pdbx_seq_one_letter_code
_entity_poly.pdbx_strand_id
1 'polypeptide(L)'
;MFASNFYSKSYAAFPNLKRILCTAAKRKPEVTLEESTKHALDAGQYKPRHHEGRLTSGCISVPDSIVNAIIKSCKDHPVKALLTEGAKLDNFLRSRKPPLEHDELRKRINECRQFVGAEFRERFHVEEMAEEQLTYINKVVEAQSKKRAKQQIYAWKPIDYDEFKSLEYLLGRSAAEYAVLMRIFEEIKKRDSEFKPRSFIDFGSGVGTGTWAASNIWKENIFEYVSIDASPAMNELAELILRGGEMNKSMSVRGVFYRQFLPASHSKYDIVLSAFSLFELPSKKTRTDVLENLWNKCDGYLVLVEQGSYAGYSLIEEAREYLLEKINSSGSEYHIFAPCPHHQQCPRMVLEDGTPCNFESSYNQLPLGNQGESSWLGQHLFDRNILFAECAQMRGNCKRSYSRLLNMGQTYTDVQRLVNGAICYQSK
;
A
#
# COMPACT_ATOMS: atom_id res chain seq x y z
N MET A 1 40.42 -8.39 31.17
CA MET A 1 39.89 -7.67 32.33
C MET A 1 39.85 -6.18 31.99
N PHE A 2 38.79 -5.49 32.29
CA PHE A 2 38.46 -4.11 31.93
C PHE A 2 37.94 -3.86 30.50
N ALA A 3 36.65 -4.08 30.29
CA ALA A 3 35.75 -3.27 29.45
C ALA A 3 34.31 -3.74 29.63
N SER A 4 33.69 -3.45 30.73
CA SER A 4 32.23 -3.53 30.92
C SER A 4 31.86 -2.56 32.03
N ASN A 5 31.35 -1.36 31.64
CA ASN A 5 30.54 -0.49 32.48
C ASN A 5 30.58 0.96 31.95
N PHE A 6 29.80 1.22 30.89
CA PHE A 6 29.40 2.60 30.55
C PHE A 6 28.15 2.63 29.68
N TYR A 7 27.09 1.97 30.07
CA TYR A 7 25.75 2.18 29.51
C TYR A 7 24.65 1.88 30.53
N SER A 8 24.61 2.69 31.57
CA SER A 8 23.42 2.74 32.43
C SER A 8 23.47 3.98 33.32
N LYS A 9 23.09 5.14 32.79
CA LYS A 9 22.61 6.30 33.59
C LYS A 9 22.36 7.48 32.66
N SER A 10 21.14 7.62 32.11
CA SER A 10 20.49 8.89 31.77
C SER A 10 19.09 8.72 31.16
N TYR A 11 18.22 7.90 31.79
CA TYR A 11 16.79 7.88 31.47
C TYR A 11 15.93 8.19 32.69
N ALA A 12 16.33 9.15 33.49
CA ALA A 12 15.56 9.54 34.66
C ALA A 12 15.61 11.05 34.89
N ALA A 13 15.05 11.85 34.00
CA ALA A 13 14.70 13.23 34.29
C ALA A 13 13.82 13.87 33.21
N PHE A 14 12.59 13.41 32.99
CA PHE A 14 11.50 14.23 32.43
C PHE A 14 10.15 13.55 32.68
N PRO A 15 9.63 13.60 33.93
CA PRO A 15 8.28 13.04 34.20
C PRO A 15 7.13 13.96 33.74
N ASN A 16 7.39 15.19 33.28
CA ASN A 16 6.32 16.17 33.06
C ASN A 16 5.95 16.44 31.58
N LEU A 17 6.67 15.89 30.59
CA LEU A 17 6.30 16.08 29.18
C LEU A 17 5.22 15.08 28.69
N LYS A 18 4.99 13.98 29.41
CA LYS A 18 3.91 13.03 29.09
C LYS A 18 2.50 13.48 29.51
N ARG A 19 2.37 14.57 30.26
CA ARG A 19 1.09 15.01 30.83
C ARG A 19 0.38 16.13 30.07
N ILE A 20 1.03 16.77 29.11
CA ILE A 20 0.45 17.91 28.35
C ILE A 20 -0.19 17.48 27.01
N LEU A 21 0.07 16.24 26.54
CA LEU A 21 -0.49 15.74 25.26
C LEU A 21 -1.74 14.85 25.43
N CYS A 22 -2.35 14.79 26.60
CA CYS A 22 -3.41 13.81 26.88
C CYS A 22 -4.77 14.39 27.26
N THR A 23 -5.11 15.63 26.87
CA THR A 23 -6.42 16.23 27.23
C THR A 23 -7.27 16.75 26.06
N ALA A 24 -6.90 16.50 24.81
CA ALA A 24 -7.90 16.57 23.75
C ALA A 24 -8.71 15.26 23.83
N ALA A 25 -9.93 15.34 24.36
CA ALA A 25 -10.86 14.21 24.30
C ALA A 25 -10.97 13.77 22.84
N LYS A 26 -10.42 12.59 22.49
CA LYS A 26 -10.54 12.02 21.16
C LYS A 26 -12.02 11.90 20.85
N ARG A 27 -12.53 12.74 19.97
CA ARG A 27 -13.91 12.66 19.51
C ARG A 27 -14.05 11.30 18.82
N LYS A 28 -14.82 10.41 19.40
CA LYS A 28 -15.24 9.19 18.71
C LYS A 28 -16.17 9.62 17.58
N PRO A 29 -16.00 9.08 16.37
CA PRO A 29 -16.97 9.35 15.30
C PRO A 29 -18.34 8.89 15.79
N GLU A 30 -19.34 9.77 15.67
CA GLU A 30 -20.71 9.45 15.99
C GLU A 30 -21.32 8.75 14.79
N VAL A 31 -21.75 7.53 14.99
CA VAL A 31 -22.36 6.70 13.93
C VAL A 31 -23.82 6.53 14.28
N THR A 32 -24.70 6.96 13.37
CA THR A 32 -26.14 6.79 13.50
C THR A 32 -26.58 5.61 12.63
N LEU A 33 -27.26 4.64 13.23
CA LEU A 33 -27.85 3.51 12.52
C LEU A 33 -29.22 3.88 12.00
N GLU A 34 -29.54 3.41 10.80
CA GLU A 34 -30.91 3.39 10.32
C GLU A 34 -31.75 2.48 11.22
N GLU A 35 -32.98 2.89 11.57
CA GLU A 35 -33.86 2.17 12.50
C GLU A 35 -34.13 0.71 12.07
N SER A 36 -34.27 0.47 10.77
CA SER A 36 -34.43 -0.89 10.21
C SER A 36 -33.21 -1.78 10.51
N THR A 37 -32.01 -1.24 10.35
CA THR A 37 -30.75 -1.94 10.63
C THR A 37 -30.54 -2.16 12.12
N LYS A 38 -30.92 -1.20 12.95
CA LYS A 38 -30.88 -1.32 14.41
C LYS A 38 -31.80 -2.43 14.88
N HIS A 39 -33.07 -2.45 14.42
CA HIS A 39 -34.02 -3.52 14.72
C HIS A 39 -33.51 -4.90 14.27
N ALA A 40 -32.89 -5.01 13.12
CA ALA A 40 -32.35 -6.25 12.61
C ALA A 40 -31.13 -6.74 13.42
N LEU A 41 -30.29 -5.81 13.93
CA LEU A 41 -29.18 -6.12 14.84
C LEU A 41 -29.71 -6.60 16.21
N ASP A 42 -30.65 -5.86 16.78
CA ASP A 42 -31.26 -6.19 18.09
C ASP A 42 -32.01 -7.54 18.03
N ALA A 43 -32.63 -7.84 16.88
CA ALA A 43 -33.26 -9.13 16.61
C ALA A 43 -32.27 -10.27 16.30
N GLY A 44 -30.94 -10.00 16.28
CA GLY A 44 -29.92 -11.01 15.98
C GLY A 44 -29.95 -11.57 14.54
N GLN A 45 -30.58 -10.87 13.61
CA GLN A 45 -30.68 -11.29 12.21
C GLN A 45 -29.35 -11.26 11.49
N TYR A 46 -28.45 -10.34 11.89
CA TYR A 46 -27.10 -10.25 11.37
C TYR A 46 -26.14 -11.09 12.21
N LYS A 47 -25.67 -12.17 11.63
CA LYS A 47 -24.59 -12.98 12.23
C LYS A 47 -23.25 -12.52 11.69
N PRO A 48 -22.27 -12.16 12.56
CA PRO A 48 -20.96 -11.67 12.11
C PRO A 48 -20.26 -12.57 11.09
N ARG A 49 -20.47 -13.89 11.22
CA ARG A 49 -19.84 -14.89 10.34
C ARG A 49 -20.47 -14.96 8.93
N HIS A 50 -21.67 -14.44 8.76
CA HIS A 50 -22.45 -14.51 7.52
C HIS A 50 -22.71 -13.14 6.90
N HIS A 51 -22.03 -12.09 7.40
CA HIS A 51 -22.17 -10.74 6.86
C HIS A 51 -21.68 -10.67 5.41
N GLU A 52 -22.45 -10.07 4.52
CA GLU A 52 -22.16 -9.97 3.07
C GLU A 52 -20.82 -9.26 2.77
N GLY A 53 -20.42 -8.30 3.63
CA GLY A 53 -19.13 -7.62 3.54
C GLY A 53 -17.95 -8.44 4.04
N ARG A 54 -18.17 -9.64 4.58
CA ARG A 54 -17.09 -10.50 5.03
C ARG A 54 -16.59 -11.36 3.87
N LEU A 55 -15.41 -11.01 3.37
CA LEU A 55 -14.68 -11.84 2.43
C LEU A 55 -13.85 -12.86 3.22
N THR A 56 -14.30 -14.10 3.21
CA THR A 56 -13.49 -15.24 3.64
C THR A 56 -12.95 -15.92 2.39
N SER A 57 -11.83 -15.46 1.89
CA SER A 57 -11.05 -16.25 0.93
C SER A 57 -10.22 -17.26 1.71
N GLY A 58 -10.16 -18.51 1.22
CA GLY A 58 -9.23 -19.52 1.71
C GLY A 58 -7.78 -19.10 1.49
N CYS A 59 -6.85 -19.98 1.84
CA CYS A 59 -5.44 -19.76 1.53
C CYS A 59 -5.21 -19.82 0.01
N ILE A 60 -4.62 -18.77 -0.56
CA ILE A 60 -4.41 -18.64 -2.00
C ILE A 60 -3.01 -19.13 -2.37
N SER A 61 -2.92 -19.95 -3.41
CA SER A 61 -1.65 -20.46 -3.95
C SER A 61 -1.39 -19.86 -5.32
N VAL A 62 -0.13 -19.58 -5.59
CA VAL A 62 0.32 -19.28 -6.97
C VAL A 62 0.07 -20.51 -7.84
N PRO A 63 -0.41 -20.37 -9.10
CA PRO A 63 -0.65 -21.48 -9.98
C PRO A 63 0.60 -22.33 -10.22
N ASP A 64 0.45 -23.66 -10.28
CA ASP A 64 1.57 -24.61 -10.44
C ASP A 64 2.42 -24.31 -11.67
N SER A 65 1.82 -23.84 -12.76
CA SER A 65 2.55 -23.46 -13.97
C SER A 65 3.52 -22.30 -13.73
N ILE A 66 3.12 -21.32 -12.93
CA ILE A 66 3.95 -20.17 -12.53
C ILE A 66 5.01 -20.62 -11.52
N VAL A 67 4.64 -21.45 -10.52
CA VAL A 67 5.59 -22.03 -9.56
C VAL A 67 6.70 -22.78 -10.28
N ASN A 68 6.35 -23.63 -11.25
CA ASN A 68 7.32 -24.37 -12.04
C ASN A 68 8.23 -23.44 -12.88
N ALA A 69 7.69 -22.36 -13.41
CA ALA A 69 8.47 -21.32 -14.10
C ALA A 69 9.46 -20.65 -13.17
N ILE A 70 9.03 -20.26 -11.95
CA ILE A 70 9.89 -19.68 -10.93
C ILE A 70 11.03 -20.63 -10.54
N ILE A 71 10.73 -21.92 -10.29
CA ILE A 71 11.74 -22.93 -9.97
C ILE A 71 12.79 -23.03 -11.07
N LYS A 72 12.35 -23.06 -12.34
CA LYS A 72 13.27 -23.10 -13.49
C LYS A 72 14.13 -21.86 -13.62
N SER A 73 13.55 -20.69 -13.44
CA SER A 73 14.27 -19.41 -13.51
C SER A 73 15.32 -19.26 -12.41
N CYS A 74 15.14 -19.92 -11.27
CA CYS A 74 16.10 -19.90 -10.17
C CYS A 74 17.16 -21.05 -10.22
N LYS A 75 17.08 -21.95 -11.21
CA LYS A 75 17.88 -23.19 -11.23
C LYS A 75 19.39 -22.94 -11.17
N ASP A 76 19.86 -21.94 -11.86
CA ASP A 76 21.29 -21.62 -11.99
C ASP A 76 21.77 -20.59 -10.94
N HIS A 77 20.92 -20.29 -9.97
CA HIS A 77 21.19 -19.32 -8.92
C HIS A 77 21.26 -19.97 -7.54
N PRO A 78 21.95 -19.37 -6.55
CA PRO A 78 22.05 -19.87 -5.18
C PRO A 78 20.71 -19.63 -4.43
N VAL A 79 19.73 -20.52 -4.63
CA VAL A 79 18.34 -20.38 -4.12
C VAL A 79 18.28 -20.06 -2.63
N LYS A 80 19.13 -20.71 -1.79
CA LYS A 80 19.13 -20.43 -0.35
C LYS A 80 19.53 -18.99 -0.02
N ALA A 81 20.50 -18.44 -0.75
CA ALA A 81 20.90 -17.04 -0.59
C ALA A 81 19.79 -16.11 -1.08
N LEU A 82 19.20 -16.38 -2.24
CA LEU A 82 18.06 -15.60 -2.76
C LEU A 82 16.88 -15.56 -1.80
N LEU A 83 16.51 -16.68 -1.18
CA LEU A 83 15.44 -16.73 -0.18
C LEU A 83 15.78 -15.90 1.06
N THR A 84 17.04 -15.94 1.51
CA THR A 84 17.48 -15.14 2.67
C THR A 84 17.47 -13.67 2.36
N GLU A 85 18.01 -13.25 1.22
CA GLU A 85 18.03 -11.85 0.80
C GLU A 85 16.64 -11.34 0.41
N GLY A 86 15.81 -12.19 -0.21
CA GLY A 86 14.40 -11.90 -0.49
C GLY A 86 13.59 -11.62 0.78
N ALA A 87 13.82 -12.39 1.85
CA ALA A 87 13.19 -12.12 3.15
C ALA A 87 13.68 -10.80 3.77
N LYS A 88 14.98 -10.47 3.63
CA LYS A 88 15.51 -9.17 4.07
C LYS A 88 14.92 -8.01 3.26
N LEU A 89 14.81 -8.18 1.95
CA LEU A 89 14.20 -7.20 1.06
C LEU A 89 12.72 -6.99 1.42
N ASP A 90 11.95 -8.04 1.66
CA ASP A 90 10.55 -7.93 2.09
C ASP A 90 10.43 -7.15 3.41
N ASN A 91 11.26 -7.47 4.41
CA ASN A 91 11.29 -6.75 5.67
C ASN A 91 11.67 -5.26 5.49
N PHE A 92 12.65 -4.98 4.64
CA PHE A 92 13.03 -3.60 4.30
C PHE A 92 11.86 -2.85 3.66
N LEU A 93 11.21 -3.44 2.64
CA LEU A 93 10.07 -2.85 1.95
C LEU A 93 8.91 -2.56 2.90
N ARG A 94 8.63 -3.45 3.86
CA ARG A 94 7.59 -3.26 4.88
C ARG A 94 7.90 -2.13 5.86
N SER A 95 9.17 -1.89 6.14
CA SER A 95 9.61 -0.84 7.07
C SER A 95 9.75 0.52 6.41
N ARG A 96 9.62 0.61 5.10
CA ARG A 96 9.76 1.87 4.34
C ARG A 96 8.72 2.90 4.77
N LYS A 97 9.17 4.15 4.72
CA LYS A 97 8.33 5.33 4.87
C LYS A 97 8.37 6.13 3.58
N PRO A 98 7.30 6.84 3.22
CA PRO A 98 7.36 7.74 2.07
C PRO A 98 8.41 8.83 2.29
N PRO A 99 8.93 9.42 1.20
CA PRO A 99 9.83 10.57 1.31
C PRO A 99 9.12 11.71 2.02
N LEU A 100 9.88 12.45 2.84
CA LEU A 100 9.36 13.67 3.46
C LEU A 100 9.17 14.76 2.41
N GLU A 101 8.03 15.39 2.42
CA GLU A 101 7.73 16.55 1.57
C GLU A 101 8.54 17.78 2.02
N HIS A 102 8.76 18.70 1.09
CA HIS A 102 9.58 19.88 1.33
C HIS A 102 9.14 20.72 2.55
N ASP A 103 7.84 20.87 2.76
CA ASP A 103 7.31 21.67 3.86
C ASP A 103 7.49 20.95 5.20
N GLU A 104 7.32 19.65 5.24
CA GLU A 104 7.58 18.84 6.43
C GLU A 104 9.08 18.80 6.76
N LEU A 105 9.93 18.71 5.73
CA LEU A 105 11.38 18.82 5.88
C LEU A 105 11.79 20.16 6.47
N ARG A 106 11.23 21.27 5.97
CA ARG A 106 11.45 22.61 6.50
C ARG A 106 11.01 22.74 7.96
N LYS A 107 9.82 22.21 8.27
CA LYS A 107 9.29 22.17 9.64
C LYS A 107 10.25 21.45 10.58
N ARG A 108 10.71 20.27 10.22
CA ARG A 108 11.67 19.46 10.98
C ARG A 108 13.00 20.17 11.20
N ILE A 109 13.52 20.81 10.14
CA ILE A 109 14.77 21.59 10.25
C ILE A 109 14.58 22.76 11.22
N ASN A 110 13.43 23.45 11.17
CA ASN A 110 13.14 24.56 12.08
C ASN A 110 12.97 24.10 13.53
N GLU A 111 12.32 22.95 13.78
CA GLU A 111 12.24 22.35 15.10
C GLU A 111 13.64 22.02 15.65
N CYS A 112 14.48 21.41 14.83
CA CYS A 112 15.88 21.15 15.20
C CYS A 112 16.66 22.45 15.45
N ARG A 113 16.40 23.52 14.67
CA ARG A 113 17.04 24.83 14.85
C ARG A 113 16.64 25.47 16.17
N GLN A 114 15.36 25.42 16.55
CA GLN A 114 14.89 25.90 17.84
C GLN A 114 15.54 25.15 18.98
N PHE A 115 15.64 23.83 18.89
CA PHE A 115 16.25 22.99 19.90
C PHE A 115 17.75 23.27 20.05
N VAL A 116 18.50 23.21 18.96
CA VAL A 116 19.96 23.47 18.94
C VAL A 116 20.25 24.92 19.36
N GLY A 117 19.43 25.87 18.90
CA GLY A 117 19.57 27.27 19.29
C GLY A 117 19.33 27.51 20.78
N ALA A 118 18.42 26.75 21.40
CA ALA A 118 18.20 26.81 22.86
C ALA A 118 19.42 26.23 23.61
N GLU A 119 19.95 25.06 23.18
CA GLU A 119 21.16 24.47 23.76
C GLU A 119 22.36 25.43 23.66
N PHE A 120 22.49 26.17 22.57
CA PHE A 120 23.58 27.15 22.40
C PHE A 120 23.38 28.38 23.29
N ARG A 121 22.16 28.91 23.42
CA ARG A 121 21.85 30.03 24.30
C ARG A 121 22.12 29.71 25.78
N GLU A 122 21.76 28.51 26.21
CA GLU A 122 22.00 28.03 27.57
C GLU A 122 23.49 27.84 27.88
N ARG A 123 24.27 27.40 26.87
CA ARG A 123 25.70 27.10 27.01
C ARG A 123 26.61 28.33 26.86
N PHE A 124 26.19 29.27 26.05
CA PHE A 124 26.97 30.48 25.72
C PHE A 124 26.07 31.69 26.03
N HIS A 125 26.52 32.57 26.92
CA HIS A 125 25.81 33.81 27.24
C HIS A 125 25.67 34.72 26.01
N VAL A 126 24.78 34.37 25.12
CA VAL A 126 24.61 34.95 23.76
C VAL A 126 24.28 36.44 23.82
N GLU A 127 23.70 36.89 24.95
CA GLU A 127 23.27 38.28 25.17
C GLU A 127 24.44 39.27 25.28
N GLU A 128 25.67 38.78 25.56
CA GLU A 128 26.87 39.59 25.74
C GLU A 128 27.83 39.53 24.55
N MET A 129 27.43 38.90 23.43
CA MET A 129 28.31 38.62 22.28
C MET A 129 28.29 39.74 21.23
N ALA A 130 29.46 39.95 20.61
CA ALA A 130 29.58 40.85 19.47
C ALA A 130 28.88 40.28 18.24
N GLU A 131 28.41 41.13 17.33
CA GLU A 131 27.60 40.78 16.14
C GLU A 131 28.32 39.75 15.23
N GLU A 132 29.65 39.80 15.11
CA GLU A 132 30.42 38.82 14.35
C GLU A 132 30.38 37.42 14.99
N GLN A 133 30.43 37.34 16.31
CA GLN A 133 30.31 36.09 17.07
C GLN A 133 28.93 35.49 16.96
N LEU A 134 27.90 36.32 17.02
CA LEU A 134 26.50 35.92 16.81
C LEU A 134 26.30 35.33 15.41
N THR A 135 26.88 35.97 14.40
CA THR A 135 26.81 35.49 13.01
C THR A 135 27.49 34.13 12.86
N TYR A 136 28.63 33.92 13.50
CA TYR A 136 29.30 32.61 13.50
C TYR A 136 28.47 31.55 14.21
N ILE A 137 27.95 31.84 15.41
CA ILE A 137 27.08 30.90 16.16
C ILE A 137 25.84 30.53 15.34
N ASN A 138 25.17 31.44 14.69
CA ASN A 138 24.04 31.19 13.86
C ASN A 138 24.37 30.24 12.70
N LYS A 139 25.53 30.36 12.08
CA LYS A 139 25.98 29.40 11.05
C LYS A 139 26.24 28.01 11.63
N VAL A 140 26.82 27.94 12.83
CA VAL A 140 27.06 26.65 13.52
C VAL A 140 25.73 25.99 13.92
N VAL A 141 24.80 26.75 14.49
CA VAL A 141 23.46 26.28 14.84
C VAL A 141 22.73 25.77 13.60
N GLU A 142 22.80 26.48 12.49
CA GLU A 142 22.20 26.06 11.23
C GLU A 142 22.79 24.73 10.71
N ALA A 143 24.11 24.63 10.70
CA ALA A 143 24.82 23.42 10.26
C ALA A 143 24.48 22.20 11.14
N GLN A 144 24.52 22.40 12.48
CA GLN A 144 24.16 21.33 13.43
C GLN A 144 22.69 20.94 13.36
N SER A 145 21.81 21.90 13.18
CA SER A 145 20.36 21.65 13.01
C SER A 145 20.08 20.84 11.76
N LYS A 146 20.71 21.19 10.63
CA LYS A 146 20.62 20.40 9.38
C LYS A 146 21.17 18.99 9.55
N LYS A 147 22.31 18.84 10.25
CA LYS A 147 22.92 17.53 10.54
C LYS A 147 21.99 16.69 11.42
N ARG A 148 21.44 17.25 12.50
CA ARG A 148 20.50 16.57 13.41
C ARG A 148 19.19 16.18 12.70
N ALA A 149 18.63 17.09 11.90
CA ALA A 149 17.47 16.80 11.09
C ALA A 149 17.72 15.63 10.12
N LYS A 150 18.85 15.64 9.40
CA LYS A 150 19.24 14.53 8.50
C LYS A 150 19.37 13.17 9.23
N GLN A 151 19.81 13.15 10.49
CA GLN A 151 19.92 11.92 11.28
C GLN A 151 18.55 11.37 11.72
N GLN A 152 17.56 12.24 11.87
CA GLN A 152 16.20 11.89 12.28
C GLN A 152 15.26 11.59 11.11
N ILE A 153 15.64 12.01 9.91
CA ILE A 153 14.84 11.84 8.70
C ILE A 153 15.19 10.50 8.06
N TYR A 154 14.15 9.75 7.74
CA TYR A 154 14.30 8.55 6.92
C TYR A 154 14.87 8.94 5.54
N ALA A 155 16.06 8.42 5.21
CA ALA A 155 16.69 8.66 3.92
C ALA A 155 16.04 7.76 2.87
N TRP A 156 14.93 8.22 2.30
CA TRP A 156 14.28 7.53 1.19
C TRP A 156 15.21 7.51 -0.03
N LYS A 157 15.30 6.35 -0.67
CA LYS A 157 15.96 6.16 -1.95
C LYS A 157 15.13 5.23 -2.81
N PRO A 158 15.06 5.45 -4.13
CA PRO A 158 14.50 4.47 -5.03
C PRO A 158 15.34 3.19 -4.95
N ILE A 159 14.71 2.05 -5.19
CA ILE A 159 15.39 0.77 -5.28
C ILE A 159 15.74 0.55 -6.74
N ASP A 160 17.00 0.24 -6.98
CA ASP A 160 17.44 -0.22 -8.29
C ASP A 160 17.31 -1.75 -8.33
N TYR A 161 16.38 -2.22 -9.15
CA TYR A 161 16.09 -3.64 -9.33
C TYR A 161 16.91 -4.18 -10.51
N ASP A 162 18.10 -4.65 -10.22
CA ASP A 162 18.91 -5.45 -11.12
C ASP A 162 18.38 -6.89 -11.23
N GLU A 163 19.02 -7.72 -12.02
CA GLU A 163 18.63 -9.11 -12.25
C GLU A 163 18.55 -9.92 -10.95
N PHE A 164 19.55 -9.80 -10.08
CA PHE A 164 19.59 -10.55 -8.82
C PHE A 164 18.53 -10.08 -7.82
N LYS A 165 18.37 -8.77 -7.69
CA LYS A 165 17.36 -8.17 -6.81
C LYS A 165 15.93 -8.43 -7.30
N SER A 166 15.74 -8.56 -8.61
CA SER A 166 14.45 -8.96 -9.20
C SER A 166 14.08 -10.40 -8.79
N LEU A 167 15.06 -11.31 -8.74
CA LEU A 167 14.87 -12.67 -8.22
C LEU A 167 14.60 -12.68 -6.70
N GLU A 168 15.31 -11.85 -5.91
CA GLU A 168 15.02 -11.68 -4.49
C GLU A 168 13.57 -11.21 -4.27
N TYR A 169 13.12 -10.23 -5.05
CA TYR A 169 11.76 -9.72 -5.02
C TYR A 169 10.75 -10.81 -5.39
N LEU A 170 11.00 -11.53 -6.48
CA LEU A 170 10.17 -12.65 -6.92
C LEU A 170 9.94 -13.65 -5.80
N LEU A 171 11.02 -14.10 -5.14
CA LEU A 171 10.93 -15.10 -4.09
C LEU A 171 10.36 -14.59 -2.78
N GLY A 172 10.65 -13.32 -2.42
CA GLY A 172 10.22 -12.74 -1.15
C GLY A 172 8.78 -12.23 -1.16
N ARG A 173 8.24 -11.83 -2.33
CA ARG A 173 7.00 -11.06 -2.37
C ARG A 173 5.90 -11.59 -3.27
N SER A 174 6.25 -12.25 -4.38
CA SER A 174 5.27 -12.55 -5.43
C SER A 174 4.06 -13.35 -4.97
N ALA A 175 4.26 -14.37 -4.12
CA ALA A 175 3.17 -15.21 -3.63
C ALA A 175 2.13 -14.41 -2.82
N ALA A 176 2.61 -13.52 -1.98
CA ALA A 176 1.76 -12.69 -1.15
C ALA A 176 1.02 -11.60 -1.96
N GLU A 177 1.71 -10.98 -2.92
CA GLU A 177 1.12 -9.98 -3.80
C GLU A 177 0.08 -10.60 -4.73
N TYR A 178 0.40 -11.77 -5.29
CA TYR A 178 -0.56 -12.55 -6.06
C TYR A 178 -1.85 -12.82 -5.27
N ALA A 179 -1.72 -13.27 -4.01
CA ALA A 179 -2.88 -13.57 -3.18
C ALA A 179 -3.74 -12.33 -2.88
N VAL A 180 -3.09 -11.19 -2.66
CA VAL A 180 -3.77 -9.91 -2.49
C VAL A 180 -4.56 -9.54 -3.74
N LEU A 181 -3.92 -9.59 -4.91
CA LEU A 181 -4.53 -9.22 -6.19
C LEU A 181 -5.65 -10.19 -6.58
N MET A 182 -5.47 -11.48 -6.33
CA MET A 182 -6.54 -12.47 -6.53
C MET A 182 -7.79 -12.13 -5.72
N ARG A 183 -7.63 -11.83 -4.43
CA ARG A 183 -8.75 -11.43 -3.58
C ARG A 183 -9.47 -10.19 -4.10
N ILE A 184 -8.71 -9.21 -4.58
CA ILE A 184 -9.23 -7.97 -5.15
C ILE A 184 -10.08 -8.27 -6.40
N PHE A 185 -9.49 -8.98 -7.34
CA PHE A 185 -10.15 -9.27 -8.61
C PHE A 185 -11.36 -10.22 -8.45
N GLU A 186 -11.29 -11.14 -7.48
CA GLU A 186 -12.44 -11.95 -7.10
C GLU A 186 -13.58 -11.11 -6.55
N GLU A 187 -13.27 -10.07 -5.76
CA GLU A 187 -14.27 -9.15 -5.23
C GLU A 187 -14.94 -8.33 -6.34
N ILE A 188 -14.16 -7.79 -7.27
CA ILE A 188 -14.68 -7.08 -8.45
C ILE A 188 -15.60 -8.03 -9.23
N LYS A 189 -15.12 -9.22 -9.58
CA LYS A 189 -15.89 -10.20 -10.36
C LYS A 189 -17.17 -10.63 -9.65
N LYS A 190 -17.16 -10.76 -8.33
CA LYS A 190 -18.30 -11.15 -7.52
C LYS A 190 -19.36 -10.05 -7.46
N ARG A 191 -18.95 -8.79 -7.31
CA ARG A 191 -19.89 -7.67 -7.17
C ARG A 191 -20.38 -7.13 -8.50
N ASP A 192 -19.54 -7.20 -9.52
CA ASP A 192 -19.87 -6.81 -10.89
C ASP A 192 -19.67 -8.01 -11.83
N SER A 193 -20.62 -8.94 -11.78
CA SER A 193 -20.62 -10.18 -12.58
C SER A 193 -20.70 -9.94 -14.07
N GLU A 194 -21.25 -8.79 -14.50
CA GLU A 194 -21.41 -8.40 -15.90
C GLU A 194 -20.15 -7.74 -16.47
N PHE A 195 -19.20 -7.35 -15.62
CA PHE A 195 -17.95 -6.76 -16.05
C PHE A 195 -17.06 -7.77 -16.75
N LYS A 196 -16.78 -7.51 -18.01
CA LYS A 196 -15.95 -8.35 -18.88
C LYS A 196 -14.81 -7.51 -19.46
N PRO A 197 -13.72 -7.29 -18.70
CA PRO A 197 -12.62 -6.48 -19.16
C PRO A 197 -11.94 -7.09 -20.39
N ARG A 198 -11.55 -6.24 -21.31
CA ARG A 198 -10.87 -6.59 -22.55
C ARG A 198 -9.41 -6.15 -22.57
N SER A 199 -9.08 -5.16 -21.73
CA SER A 199 -7.77 -4.53 -21.65
C SER A 199 -7.36 -4.28 -20.21
N PHE A 200 -6.07 -4.45 -19.95
CA PHE A 200 -5.46 -4.34 -18.62
C PHE A 200 -4.13 -3.61 -18.72
N ILE A 201 -3.91 -2.63 -17.84
CA ILE A 201 -2.63 -1.96 -17.70
C ILE A 201 -2.18 -2.01 -16.24
N ASP A 202 -0.90 -2.35 -16.02
CA ASP A 202 -0.27 -2.49 -14.70
C ASP A 202 0.92 -1.56 -14.59
N PHE A 203 0.81 -0.56 -13.74
CA PHE A 203 1.87 0.42 -13.47
C PHE A 203 2.70 0.00 -12.25
N GLY A 204 4.01 -0.17 -12.46
CA GLY A 204 4.91 -0.80 -11.50
C GLY A 204 4.67 -2.30 -11.45
N SER A 205 4.56 -2.95 -12.61
CA SER A 205 4.15 -4.35 -12.75
C SER A 205 5.11 -5.35 -12.11
N GLY A 206 6.36 -4.95 -11.83
CA GLY A 206 7.37 -5.80 -11.23
C GLY A 206 7.52 -7.12 -11.98
N VAL A 207 7.45 -8.22 -11.25
CA VAL A 207 7.54 -9.58 -11.79
C VAL A 207 6.24 -10.10 -12.44
N GLY A 208 5.22 -9.23 -12.59
CA GLY A 208 3.98 -9.54 -13.32
C GLY A 208 2.86 -10.18 -12.50
N THR A 209 2.87 -10.04 -11.17
CA THR A 209 1.83 -10.62 -10.29
C THR A 209 0.42 -10.15 -10.64
N GLY A 210 0.26 -8.89 -11.11
CA GLY A 210 -1.00 -8.34 -11.60
C GLY A 210 -1.52 -9.08 -12.84
N THR A 211 -0.65 -9.32 -13.81
CA THR A 211 -0.97 -10.09 -15.02
C THR A 211 -1.35 -11.53 -14.68
N TRP A 212 -0.64 -12.20 -13.74
CA TRP A 212 -0.99 -13.56 -13.33
C TRP A 212 -2.38 -13.62 -12.71
N ALA A 213 -2.69 -12.68 -11.81
CA ALA A 213 -3.99 -12.65 -11.15
C ALA A 213 -5.13 -12.30 -12.11
N ALA A 214 -4.97 -11.26 -12.94
CA ALA A 214 -5.97 -10.84 -13.91
C ALA A 214 -6.25 -11.94 -14.95
N SER A 215 -5.21 -12.60 -15.47
CA SER A 215 -5.36 -13.69 -16.42
C SER A 215 -6.03 -14.93 -15.80
N ASN A 216 -5.83 -15.18 -14.50
CA ASN A 216 -6.50 -16.27 -13.80
C ASN A 216 -8.01 -15.99 -13.59
N ILE A 217 -8.37 -14.75 -13.27
CA ILE A 217 -9.77 -14.36 -13.00
C ILE A 217 -10.60 -14.22 -14.27
N TRP A 218 -10.08 -13.50 -15.28
CA TRP A 218 -10.81 -13.17 -16.52
C TRP A 218 -10.40 -13.99 -17.73
N LYS A 219 -9.36 -14.83 -17.60
CA LYS A 219 -8.93 -15.81 -18.63
C LYS A 219 -8.86 -15.17 -20.02
N GLU A 220 -9.76 -15.63 -20.91
CA GLU A 220 -9.78 -15.24 -22.32
C GLU A 220 -10.49 -13.91 -22.59
N ASN A 221 -11.08 -13.27 -21.59
CA ASN A 221 -11.77 -12.00 -21.79
C ASN A 221 -10.77 -10.87 -22.10
N ILE A 222 -9.65 -10.84 -21.37
CA ILE A 222 -8.60 -9.83 -21.58
C ILE A 222 -7.67 -10.33 -22.69
N PHE A 223 -7.52 -9.53 -23.74
CA PHE A 223 -6.64 -9.83 -24.87
C PHE A 223 -5.50 -8.83 -25.03
N GLU A 224 -5.47 -7.76 -24.24
CA GLU A 224 -4.37 -6.82 -24.16
C GLU A 224 -3.96 -6.59 -22.70
N TYR A 225 -2.70 -6.91 -22.40
CA TYR A 225 -2.06 -6.62 -21.11
C TYR A 225 -0.86 -5.72 -21.37
N VAL A 226 -0.81 -4.57 -20.73
CA VAL A 226 0.33 -3.64 -20.80
C VAL A 226 0.97 -3.60 -19.41
N SER A 227 2.12 -4.25 -19.29
CA SER A 227 2.93 -4.29 -18.07
C SER A 227 4.01 -3.23 -18.13
N ILE A 228 4.04 -2.33 -17.14
CA ILE A 228 4.96 -1.19 -17.11
C ILE A 228 5.80 -1.26 -15.86
N ASP A 229 7.10 -1.43 -16.02
CA ASP A 229 8.07 -1.32 -14.94
C ASP A 229 9.32 -0.60 -15.42
N ALA A 230 9.82 0.33 -14.61
CA ALA A 230 11.02 1.11 -14.94
C ALA A 230 12.28 0.23 -15.06
N SER A 231 12.32 -0.91 -14.35
CA SER A 231 13.42 -1.87 -14.41
C SER A 231 13.29 -2.80 -15.62
N PRO A 232 14.28 -2.80 -16.54
CA PRO A 232 14.33 -3.80 -17.59
C PRO A 232 14.42 -5.23 -17.05
N ALA A 233 15.19 -5.45 -15.98
CA ALA A 233 15.36 -6.76 -15.36
C ALA A 233 14.04 -7.34 -14.80
N MET A 234 13.19 -6.47 -14.22
CA MET A 234 11.83 -6.88 -13.80
C MET A 234 10.99 -7.32 -15.00
N ASN A 235 10.99 -6.53 -16.09
CA ASN A 235 10.24 -6.85 -17.29
C ASN A 235 10.71 -8.17 -17.94
N GLU A 236 12.03 -8.36 -18.04
CA GLU A 236 12.64 -9.58 -18.60
C GLU A 236 12.30 -10.82 -17.74
N LEU A 237 12.37 -10.68 -16.43
CA LEU A 237 12.00 -11.75 -15.51
C LEU A 237 10.49 -12.06 -15.58
N ALA A 238 9.64 -11.05 -15.65
CA ALA A 238 8.20 -11.23 -15.81
C ALA A 238 7.86 -11.98 -17.13
N GLU A 239 8.52 -11.63 -18.21
CA GLU A 239 8.39 -12.34 -19.50
C GLU A 239 8.89 -13.79 -19.41
N LEU A 240 10.07 -14.02 -18.80
CA LEU A 240 10.63 -15.36 -18.59
C LEU A 240 9.67 -16.27 -17.80
N ILE A 241 9.04 -15.75 -16.76
CA ILE A 241 8.05 -16.49 -15.98
C ILE A 241 6.83 -16.88 -16.84
N LEU A 242 6.28 -15.96 -17.63
CA LEU A 242 5.16 -16.27 -18.52
C LEU A 242 5.54 -17.24 -19.64
N ARG A 243 6.81 -17.32 -20.00
CA ARG A 243 7.37 -18.32 -20.92
C ARG A 243 7.72 -19.66 -20.26
N GLY A 244 7.30 -19.85 -19.00
CA GLY A 244 7.54 -21.09 -18.26
C GLY A 244 9.00 -21.32 -17.86
N GLY A 245 9.76 -20.25 -17.66
CA GLY A 245 11.18 -20.27 -17.30
C GLY A 245 12.14 -20.54 -18.46
N GLU A 246 11.68 -20.44 -19.72
CA GLU A 246 12.47 -20.74 -20.91
C GLU A 246 12.12 -19.75 -22.03
N MET A 247 13.05 -18.86 -22.42
CA MET A 247 12.81 -17.78 -23.37
C MET A 247 12.39 -18.25 -24.79
N ASN A 248 12.68 -19.46 -25.16
CA ASN A 248 12.30 -20.04 -26.45
C ASN A 248 10.84 -20.54 -26.50
N LYS A 249 10.12 -20.53 -25.39
CA LYS A 249 8.71 -20.91 -25.33
C LYS A 249 7.77 -19.73 -25.58
N SER A 250 6.58 -20.03 -26.05
CA SER A 250 5.49 -19.05 -26.13
C SER A 250 5.02 -18.67 -24.72
N MET A 251 4.61 -17.41 -24.54
CA MET A 251 4.00 -16.97 -23.29
C MET A 251 2.70 -17.72 -23.01
N SER A 252 2.48 -18.08 -21.76
CA SER A 252 1.25 -18.73 -21.27
C SER A 252 0.03 -17.79 -21.29
N VAL A 253 0.27 -16.48 -21.24
CA VAL A 253 -0.74 -15.43 -21.39
C VAL A 253 -0.46 -14.72 -22.71
N ARG A 254 -1.48 -14.60 -23.56
CA ARG A 254 -1.38 -13.93 -24.86
C ARG A 254 -1.63 -12.43 -24.71
N GLY A 255 -1.06 -11.64 -25.63
CA GLY A 255 -1.31 -10.19 -25.70
C GLY A 255 -0.64 -9.39 -24.59
N VAL A 256 0.46 -9.87 -24.01
CA VAL A 256 1.23 -9.15 -23.00
C VAL A 256 2.32 -8.33 -23.68
N PHE A 257 2.38 -7.03 -23.33
CA PHE A 257 3.35 -6.07 -23.80
C PHE A 257 4.09 -5.45 -22.63
N TYR A 258 5.42 -5.52 -22.63
CA TYR A 258 6.26 -4.92 -21.60
C TYR A 258 6.79 -3.55 -22.04
N ARG A 259 6.76 -2.58 -21.14
CA ARG A 259 7.25 -1.21 -21.35
C ARG A 259 7.93 -0.67 -20.10
N GLN A 260 8.86 0.29 -20.31
CA GLN A 260 9.51 0.98 -19.18
C GLN A 260 8.75 2.26 -18.77
N PHE A 261 7.95 2.83 -19.65
CA PHE A 261 7.24 4.08 -19.40
C PHE A 261 5.77 3.99 -19.80
N LEU A 262 4.94 4.77 -19.11
CA LEU A 262 3.53 4.92 -19.49
C LEU A 262 3.43 5.42 -20.94
N PRO A 263 2.62 4.77 -21.78
CA PRO A 263 2.42 5.21 -23.15
C PRO A 263 1.75 6.60 -23.16
N ALA A 264 2.27 7.49 -24.02
CA ALA A 264 1.71 8.82 -24.22
C ALA A 264 0.34 8.81 -24.93
N SER A 265 -0.06 7.65 -25.48
CA SER A 265 -1.35 7.51 -26.17
C SER A 265 -2.53 7.78 -25.22
N HIS A 266 -3.63 8.28 -25.79
CA HIS A 266 -4.90 8.46 -25.08
C HIS A 266 -5.73 7.17 -24.96
N SER A 267 -5.10 6.00 -25.18
CA SER A 267 -5.76 4.70 -25.04
C SER A 267 -6.25 4.51 -23.60
N LYS A 268 -7.46 4.01 -23.48
CA LYS A 268 -8.09 3.68 -22.22
C LYS A 268 -8.13 2.18 -22.00
N TYR A 269 -8.13 1.78 -20.74
CA TYR A 269 -8.10 0.39 -20.33
C TYR A 269 -9.26 0.10 -19.36
N ASP A 270 -9.83 -1.08 -19.48
CA ASP A 270 -10.93 -1.51 -18.61
C ASP A 270 -10.46 -1.71 -17.16
N ILE A 271 -9.21 -2.14 -16.97
CA ILE A 271 -8.57 -2.22 -15.66
C ILE A 271 -7.24 -1.51 -15.70
N VAL A 272 -7.04 -0.58 -14.78
CA VAL A 272 -5.78 0.12 -14.52
C VAL A 272 -5.33 -0.26 -13.12
N LEU A 273 -4.20 -0.95 -13.01
CA LEU A 273 -3.63 -1.39 -11.74
C LEU A 273 -2.39 -0.57 -11.40
N SER A 274 -2.23 -0.24 -10.12
CA SER A 274 -0.96 0.20 -9.51
C SER A 274 -0.85 -0.47 -8.14
N ALA A 275 0.00 -1.48 -8.05
CA ALA A 275 0.15 -2.27 -6.85
C ALA A 275 1.56 -2.15 -6.27
N PHE A 276 1.66 -1.70 -5.01
CA PHE A 276 2.93 -1.54 -4.26
C PHE A 276 3.96 -0.63 -4.93
N SER A 277 3.51 0.30 -5.76
CA SER A 277 4.36 1.17 -6.59
C SER A 277 4.37 2.64 -6.15
N LEU A 278 3.39 3.11 -5.37
CA LEU A 278 3.35 4.51 -4.92
C LEU A 278 4.51 4.85 -3.98
N PHE A 279 5.02 3.88 -3.20
CA PHE A 279 6.22 4.05 -2.37
C PHE A 279 7.51 4.30 -3.16
N GLU A 280 7.55 3.91 -4.43
CA GLU A 280 8.73 4.11 -5.29
C GLU A 280 8.78 5.53 -5.88
N LEU A 281 7.72 6.32 -5.70
CA LEU A 281 7.64 7.67 -6.25
C LEU A 281 8.20 8.71 -5.26
N PRO A 282 9.09 9.62 -5.73
CA PRO A 282 9.93 10.45 -4.86
C PRO A 282 9.22 11.61 -4.15
N SER A 283 8.01 11.97 -4.56
CA SER A 283 7.27 13.10 -3.96
C SER A 283 5.77 12.96 -4.14
N LYS A 284 5.01 13.68 -3.34
CA LYS A 284 3.55 13.81 -3.48
C LYS A 284 3.17 14.32 -4.88
N LYS A 285 3.91 15.32 -5.39
CA LYS A 285 3.70 15.83 -6.75
C LYS A 285 3.82 14.72 -7.78
N THR A 286 4.89 13.93 -7.74
CA THR A 286 5.09 12.81 -8.68
C THR A 286 3.99 11.76 -8.54
N ARG A 287 3.54 11.45 -7.31
CA ARG A 287 2.41 10.55 -7.09
C ARG A 287 1.12 11.09 -7.70
N THR A 288 0.84 12.39 -7.49
CA THR A 288 -0.34 13.05 -8.09
C THR A 288 -0.28 13.04 -9.61
N ASP A 289 0.87 13.35 -10.21
CA ASP A 289 1.05 13.34 -11.67
C ASP A 289 0.83 11.92 -12.25
N VAL A 290 1.29 10.89 -11.55
CA VAL A 290 1.05 9.49 -11.92
C VAL A 290 -0.43 9.14 -11.78
N LEU A 291 -1.07 9.47 -10.66
CA LEU A 291 -2.49 9.23 -10.45
C LEU A 291 -3.36 9.90 -11.52
N GLU A 292 -3.03 11.14 -11.92
CA GLU A 292 -3.69 11.83 -13.03
C GLU A 292 -3.59 11.04 -14.33
N ASN A 293 -2.40 10.56 -14.65
CA ASN A 293 -2.17 9.77 -15.86
C ASN A 293 -2.93 8.43 -15.84
N LEU A 294 -2.94 7.74 -14.69
CA LEU A 294 -3.67 6.49 -14.51
C LEU A 294 -5.18 6.70 -14.60
N TRP A 295 -5.69 7.77 -13.98
CA TRP A 295 -7.09 8.18 -14.08
C TRP A 295 -7.51 8.40 -15.53
N ASN A 296 -6.72 9.17 -16.28
CA ASN A 296 -7.03 9.49 -17.68
C ASN A 296 -7.02 8.25 -18.59
N LYS A 297 -6.32 7.17 -18.17
CA LYS A 297 -6.27 5.88 -18.89
C LYS A 297 -7.36 4.90 -18.43
N CYS A 298 -8.10 5.22 -17.40
CA CYS A 298 -9.12 4.31 -16.88
C CYS A 298 -10.46 4.51 -17.59
N ASP A 299 -11.07 3.39 -18.02
CA ASP A 299 -12.43 3.35 -18.56
C ASP A 299 -13.38 2.48 -17.71
N GLY A 300 -12.83 1.64 -16.83
CA GLY A 300 -13.59 0.78 -15.93
C GLY A 300 -13.11 0.90 -14.50
N TYR A 301 -12.09 0.14 -14.11
CA TYR A 301 -11.60 0.07 -12.75
C TYR A 301 -10.17 0.59 -12.61
N LEU A 302 -9.96 1.61 -11.75
CA LEU A 302 -8.64 1.99 -11.26
C LEU A 302 -8.42 1.31 -9.90
N VAL A 303 -7.43 0.43 -9.82
CA VAL A 303 -7.12 -0.36 -8.63
C VAL A 303 -5.78 0.08 -8.06
N LEU A 304 -5.80 0.62 -6.85
CA LEU A 304 -4.60 1.05 -6.13
C LEU A 304 -4.39 0.16 -4.91
N VAL A 305 -3.20 -0.37 -4.76
CA VAL A 305 -2.85 -1.31 -3.68
C VAL A 305 -1.53 -0.90 -3.05
N GLU A 306 -1.51 -0.81 -1.72
CA GLU A 306 -0.29 -0.53 -0.98
C GLU A 306 -0.14 -1.43 0.24
N GLN A 307 1.02 -1.34 0.88
CA GLN A 307 1.34 -2.18 2.04
C GLN A 307 0.46 -1.88 3.24
N GLY A 308 0.22 -2.90 4.05
CA GLY A 308 -0.54 -2.87 5.28
C GLY A 308 0.03 -2.07 6.45
N SER A 309 1.01 -1.24 6.21
CA SER A 309 1.58 -0.33 7.20
C SER A 309 0.79 0.99 7.25
N TYR A 310 0.96 1.73 8.35
CA TYR A 310 0.39 3.08 8.44
C TYR A 310 0.85 3.99 7.28
N ALA A 311 2.10 3.82 6.85
CA ALA A 311 2.64 4.58 5.73
C ALA A 311 1.95 4.23 4.40
N GLY A 312 1.69 2.95 4.11
CA GLY A 312 0.94 2.54 2.92
C GLY A 312 -0.51 3.01 2.98
N TYR A 313 -1.14 2.90 4.14
CA TYR A 313 -2.48 3.45 4.38
C TYR A 313 -2.54 4.96 4.09
N SER A 314 -1.54 5.74 4.55
CA SER A 314 -1.49 7.18 4.30
C SER A 314 -1.33 7.53 2.81
N LEU A 315 -0.57 6.73 2.05
CA LEU A 315 -0.43 6.92 0.60
C LEU A 315 -1.75 6.66 -0.14
N ILE A 316 -2.49 5.66 0.29
CA ILE A 316 -3.80 5.36 -0.30
C ILE A 316 -4.84 6.43 0.07
N GLU A 317 -4.83 6.95 1.31
CA GLU A 317 -5.71 8.06 1.67
C GLU A 317 -5.36 9.33 0.86
N GLU A 318 -4.07 9.62 0.67
CA GLU A 318 -3.63 10.71 -0.22
C GLU A 318 -4.19 10.54 -1.65
N ALA A 319 -4.10 9.31 -2.18
CA ALA A 319 -4.64 8.99 -3.49
C ALA A 319 -6.17 9.10 -3.53
N ARG A 320 -6.84 8.61 -2.48
CA ARG A 320 -8.30 8.68 -2.35
C ARG A 320 -8.80 10.13 -2.31
N GLU A 321 -8.18 10.99 -1.51
CA GLU A 321 -8.54 12.41 -1.45
C GLU A 321 -8.42 13.08 -2.82
N TYR A 322 -7.30 12.86 -3.50
CA TYR A 322 -7.08 13.38 -4.85
C TYR A 322 -8.16 12.91 -5.85
N LEU A 323 -8.50 11.61 -5.83
CA LEU A 323 -9.50 11.06 -6.73
C LEU A 323 -10.92 11.57 -6.42
N LEU A 324 -11.25 11.77 -5.14
CA LEU A 324 -12.52 12.36 -4.74
C LEU A 324 -12.65 13.81 -5.21
N GLU A 325 -11.58 14.62 -5.15
CA GLU A 325 -11.56 15.96 -5.72
C GLU A 325 -11.83 15.94 -7.23
N LYS A 326 -11.22 14.98 -7.94
CA LYS A 326 -11.47 14.78 -9.38
C LYS A 326 -12.91 14.38 -9.68
N ILE A 327 -13.46 13.42 -8.96
CA ILE A 327 -14.86 12.98 -9.10
C ILE A 327 -15.81 14.14 -8.89
N ASN A 328 -15.63 14.89 -7.81
CA ASN A 328 -16.50 16.01 -7.45
C ASN A 328 -16.41 17.18 -8.45
N SER A 329 -15.20 17.45 -8.98
CA SER A 329 -14.98 18.55 -9.92
C SER A 329 -15.44 18.24 -11.35
N SER A 330 -15.40 16.98 -11.76
CA SER A 330 -15.75 16.58 -13.13
C SER A 330 -17.23 16.38 -13.38
N GLY A 331 -18.06 16.32 -12.30
CA GLY A 331 -19.47 15.94 -12.40
C GLY A 331 -19.68 14.53 -12.99
N SER A 332 -18.63 13.69 -12.95
CA SER A 332 -18.63 12.37 -13.52
C SER A 332 -19.44 11.38 -12.65
N GLU A 333 -19.94 10.32 -13.27
CA GLU A 333 -20.65 9.23 -12.56
C GLU A 333 -19.70 8.26 -11.84
N TYR A 334 -18.41 8.59 -11.70
CA TYR A 334 -17.43 7.77 -11.00
C TYR A 334 -17.66 7.80 -9.47
N HIS A 335 -17.32 6.70 -8.81
CA HIS A 335 -17.44 6.57 -7.36
C HIS A 335 -16.38 5.63 -6.81
N ILE A 336 -16.14 5.67 -5.51
CA ILE A 336 -15.32 4.69 -4.81
C ILE A 336 -16.14 3.39 -4.66
N PHE A 337 -15.66 2.31 -5.23
CA PHE A 337 -16.35 1.02 -5.20
C PHE A 337 -16.08 0.23 -3.90
N ALA A 338 -14.83 0.20 -3.46
CA ALA A 338 -14.40 -0.55 -2.28
C ALA A 338 -13.12 0.05 -1.69
N PRO A 339 -12.80 -0.17 -0.41
CA PRO A 339 -13.58 -0.86 0.61
C PRO A 339 -14.68 0.02 1.22
N CYS A 340 -14.59 1.33 1.09
CA CYS A 340 -15.49 2.32 1.67
C CYS A 340 -16.21 3.09 0.55
N PRO A 341 -17.38 2.62 0.07
CA PRO A 341 -18.07 3.19 -1.07
C PRO A 341 -18.82 4.49 -0.74
N HIS A 342 -18.15 5.41 -0.06
CA HIS A 342 -18.66 6.74 0.28
C HIS A 342 -17.64 7.81 -0.07
N HIS A 343 -18.09 9.06 -0.26
CA HIS A 343 -17.25 10.20 -0.59
C HIS A 343 -16.88 11.05 0.64
N GLN A 344 -17.13 10.54 1.84
CA GLN A 344 -16.82 11.24 3.09
C GLN A 344 -15.38 10.98 3.53
N GLN A 345 -14.89 11.80 4.47
CA GLN A 345 -13.59 11.62 5.08
C GLN A 345 -13.48 10.24 5.74
N CYS A 346 -12.30 9.63 5.68
CA CYS A 346 -12.04 8.36 6.34
C CYS A 346 -12.11 8.52 7.87
N PRO A 347 -13.03 7.81 8.57
CA PRO A 347 -13.16 7.93 10.02
C PRO A 347 -11.91 7.46 10.77
N ARG A 348 -11.09 6.62 10.14
CA ARG A 348 -9.83 6.14 10.71
C ARG A 348 -8.78 7.25 10.80
N MET A 349 -8.77 8.17 9.83
CA MET A 349 -7.90 9.36 9.87
C MET A 349 -8.27 10.30 11.02
N VAL A 350 -9.57 10.42 11.34
CA VAL A 350 -10.06 11.28 12.43
C VAL A 350 -9.60 10.77 13.81
N LEU A 351 -9.35 9.46 13.96
CA LEU A 351 -8.93 8.88 15.24
C LEU A 351 -7.47 9.19 15.61
N GLU A 352 -6.62 9.51 14.64
CA GLU A 352 -5.20 9.85 14.81
C GLU A 352 -4.43 8.92 15.77
N ASP A 353 -4.86 7.65 15.88
CA ASP A 353 -4.26 6.68 16.79
C ASP A 353 -3.07 5.92 16.18
N GLY A 354 -2.70 6.26 14.95
CA GLY A 354 -1.60 5.64 14.21
C GLY A 354 -1.89 4.21 13.73
N THR A 355 -3.13 3.74 13.92
CA THR A 355 -3.53 2.40 13.46
C THR A 355 -4.01 2.46 12.02
N PRO A 356 -3.44 1.65 11.09
CA PRO A 356 -3.91 1.62 9.72
C PRO A 356 -5.26 0.92 9.58
N CYS A 357 -6.01 1.26 8.55
CA CYS A 357 -7.11 0.42 8.07
C CYS A 357 -6.50 -0.65 7.15
N ASN A 358 -6.66 -1.94 7.47
CA ASN A 358 -6.01 -3.02 6.74
C ASN A 358 -6.91 -4.23 6.50
N PHE A 359 -6.58 -4.99 5.43
CA PHE A 359 -7.25 -6.22 5.05
C PHE A 359 -6.21 -7.30 4.82
N GLU A 360 -6.41 -8.46 5.43
CA GLU A 360 -5.47 -9.57 5.40
C GLU A 360 -5.84 -10.56 4.29
N SER A 361 -4.82 -11.14 3.64
CA SER A 361 -4.98 -12.25 2.72
C SER A 361 -4.03 -13.39 3.12
N SER A 362 -4.58 -14.59 3.25
CA SER A 362 -3.79 -15.80 3.54
C SER A 362 -3.24 -16.38 2.24
N TYR A 363 -1.98 -16.82 2.24
CA TYR A 363 -1.36 -17.40 1.06
C TYR A 363 -0.39 -18.55 1.42
N ASN A 364 -0.16 -19.44 0.46
CA ASN A 364 0.88 -20.45 0.55
C ASN A 364 2.21 -19.90 0.02
N GLN A 365 3.29 -20.19 0.73
CA GLN A 365 4.64 -19.83 0.28
C GLN A 365 5.03 -20.64 -0.96
N LEU A 366 5.97 -20.09 -1.73
CA LEU A 366 6.56 -20.80 -2.86
C LEU A 366 7.32 -22.05 -2.32
N PRO A 367 7.18 -23.22 -2.96
CA PRO A 367 7.81 -24.49 -2.50
C PRO A 367 9.28 -24.53 -2.90
N LEU A 368 10.10 -23.60 -2.42
CA LEU A 368 11.52 -23.44 -2.70
C LEU A 368 12.32 -23.60 -1.39
N GLY A 369 13.39 -24.36 -1.41
CA GLY A 369 14.36 -24.41 -0.31
C GLY A 369 14.35 -25.65 0.57
N ASN A 370 13.32 -26.51 0.56
CA ASN A 370 13.28 -27.76 1.31
C ASN A 370 12.97 -28.94 0.40
N GLN A 371 14.00 -29.46 -0.28
CA GLN A 371 13.89 -30.79 -0.90
C GLN A 371 14.10 -31.84 0.19
N GLY A 372 13.11 -32.09 1.03
CA GLY A 372 13.22 -33.18 2.01
C GLY A 372 12.25 -33.22 3.17
N GLU A 373 11.62 -32.11 3.52
CA GLU A 373 10.62 -32.10 4.58
C GLU A 373 9.28 -31.57 4.07
N SER A 374 8.28 -32.45 4.12
CA SER A 374 6.88 -32.15 3.82
C SER A 374 6.26 -31.29 4.94
N SER A 375 6.75 -30.09 5.16
CA SER A 375 6.11 -29.11 6.02
C SER A 375 5.37 -28.04 5.18
N TRP A 376 4.29 -28.47 4.57
CA TRP A 376 3.36 -27.65 3.77
C TRP A 376 2.49 -26.70 4.60
N LEU A 377 2.81 -26.50 5.88
CA LEU A 377 1.99 -25.73 6.81
C LEU A 377 2.72 -24.51 7.36
N GLY A 378 3.21 -23.67 6.49
CA GLY A 378 3.50 -22.28 6.83
C GLY A 378 2.30 -21.40 6.47
N GLN A 379 1.22 -21.45 7.26
CA GLN A 379 0.22 -20.41 7.19
C GLN A 379 0.83 -19.13 7.77
N HIS A 380 1.42 -18.31 6.92
CA HIS A 380 1.78 -16.95 7.31
C HIS A 380 0.61 -16.04 7.01
N LEU A 381 -0.09 -15.65 8.07
CA LEU A 381 -0.96 -14.49 8.06
C LEU A 381 -0.07 -13.28 7.86
N PHE A 382 -0.12 -12.67 6.68
CA PHE A 382 0.54 -11.41 6.43
C PHE A 382 -0.50 -10.31 6.45
N ASP A 383 -0.35 -9.41 7.41
CA ASP A 383 -0.99 -8.11 7.41
C ASP A 383 -0.56 -7.33 6.17
N ARG A 384 -1.34 -7.34 5.12
CA ARG A 384 -1.15 -6.48 3.98
C ARG A 384 -2.40 -5.66 3.79
N ASN A 385 -2.25 -4.38 3.94
CA ASN A 385 -3.33 -3.45 3.71
C ASN A 385 -3.62 -3.37 2.23
N ILE A 386 -4.87 -3.55 1.95
CA ILE A 386 -5.42 -3.33 0.64
C ILE A 386 -6.42 -2.21 0.83
N LEU A 387 -6.14 -1.06 0.26
CA LEU A 387 -7.15 -0.04 0.09
C LEU A 387 -7.40 0.08 -1.41
N PHE A 388 -8.64 -0.10 -1.79
CA PHE A 388 -9.07 0.17 -3.15
C PHE A 388 -9.54 1.60 -3.24
N ALA A 389 -8.95 2.38 -4.10
CA ALA A 389 -9.63 3.50 -4.68
C ALA A 389 -10.04 3.06 -6.08
N GLU A 390 -11.31 2.96 -6.32
CA GLU A 390 -11.84 2.49 -7.57
C GLU A 390 -12.64 3.59 -8.24
N CYS A 391 -12.37 3.77 -9.51
CA CYS A 391 -13.20 4.56 -10.39
C CYS A 391 -13.96 3.61 -11.31
N ALA A 392 -15.20 3.32 -11.00
CA ALA A 392 -16.07 2.61 -11.90
C ALA A 392 -16.99 3.61 -12.58
N GLN A 393 -16.96 3.62 -13.91
CA GLN A 393 -18.04 4.22 -14.69
C GLN A 393 -19.26 3.33 -14.58
N MET A 394 -20.27 3.75 -13.82
CA MET A 394 -21.52 2.99 -13.72
C MET A 394 -22.27 3.01 -15.04
N ARG A 395 -22.21 1.94 -15.80
CA ARG A 395 -23.23 1.67 -16.80
C ARG A 395 -24.49 1.16 -16.09
N GLY A 396 -25.48 2.03 -15.96
CA GLY A 396 -26.92 1.81 -15.70
C GLY A 396 -27.41 0.83 -14.63
N ASN A 397 -26.80 -0.31 -14.39
CA ASN A 397 -27.35 -1.40 -13.58
C ASN A 397 -26.75 -1.57 -12.17
N CYS A 398 -25.63 -0.97 -11.85
CA CYS A 398 -24.98 -1.14 -10.55
C CYS A 398 -25.57 -0.25 -9.44
N LYS A 399 -26.44 0.70 -9.77
CA LYS A 399 -27.17 1.56 -8.80
C LYS A 399 -27.94 0.77 -7.72
N ARG A 400 -28.37 -0.46 -8.02
CA ARG A 400 -29.12 -1.30 -7.07
C ARG A 400 -28.25 -1.91 -5.97
N SER A 401 -26.98 -2.22 -6.24
CA SER A 401 -26.05 -2.75 -5.22
C SER A 401 -25.55 -1.65 -4.30
N TYR A 402 -25.34 -0.43 -4.85
CA TYR A 402 -24.91 0.75 -4.11
C TYR A 402 -25.95 1.24 -3.10
N SER A 403 -27.23 1.31 -3.50
CA SER A 403 -28.33 1.68 -2.59
C SER A 403 -28.54 0.67 -1.46
N ARG A 404 -28.27 -0.62 -1.67
CA ARG A 404 -28.31 -1.63 -0.60
C ARG A 404 -27.20 -1.48 0.42
N LEU A 405 -25.97 -1.12 0.00
CA LEU A 405 -24.84 -0.91 0.90
C LEU A 405 -24.95 0.40 1.70
N LEU A 406 -25.50 1.47 1.11
CA LEU A 406 -25.78 2.74 1.80
C LEU A 406 -26.90 2.61 2.86
N ASN A 407 -27.80 1.64 2.72
CA ASN A 407 -28.87 1.39 3.67
C ASN A 407 -28.45 0.48 4.84
N MET A 408 -27.20 0.01 4.91
CA MET A 408 -26.68 -0.81 6.00
C MET A 408 -25.81 0.03 6.94
N GLY A 409 -26.42 0.96 7.69
CA GLY A 409 -25.77 1.73 8.72
C GLY A 409 -25.39 0.87 9.94
N GLN A 410 -24.21 1.06 10.54
CA GLN A 410 -23.76 0.32 11.73
C GLN A 410 -22.91 1.16 12.69
N THR A 411 -22.93 0.84 14.00
CA THR A 411 -22.11 1.53 15.02
C THR A 411 -20.67 1.03 15.04
N TYR A 412 -19.75 1.91 15.40
CA TYR A 412 -18.29 1.64 15.40
C TYR A 412 -17.88 0.47 16.30
N THR A 413 -18.51 0.30 17.46
CA THR A 413 -18.15 -0.74 18.45
C THR A 413 -18.66 -2.13 18.06
N ASP A 414 -19.82 -2.21 17.43
CA ASP A 414 -20.38 -3.47 16.99
C ASP A 414 -19.74 -3.95 15.70
N VAL A 415 -19.33 -3.00 14.85
CA VAL A 415 -18.58 -3.25 13.64
C VAL A 415 -17.16 -3.77 13.92
N GLN A 416 -16.47 -3.29 14.94
CA GLN A 416 -15.17 -3.89 15.35
C GLN A 416 -15.31 -5.34 15.82
N ARG A 417 -16.45 -5.73 16.38
CA ARG A 417 -16.75 -7.13 16.73
C ARG A 417 -17.26 -7.96 15.56
N LEU A 418 -17.88 -7.32 14.55
CA LEU A 418 -18.50 -7.98 13.40
C LEU A 418 -17.56 -8.12 12.22
N VAL A 419 -16.54 -7.28 12.11
CA VAL A 419 -15.71 -7.13 10.91
C VAL A 419 -14.22 -7.19 11.24
N ASN A 420 -13.69 -8.38 11.30
CA ASN A 420 -12.33 -8.56 10.84
C ASN A 420 -12.40 -8.57 9.30
N GLY A 421 -12.55 -7.41 8.67
CA GLY A 421 -12.36 -7.40 7.25
C GLY A 421 -13.11 -6.46 6.32
N ALA A 422 -14.16 -5.72 6.67
CA ALA A 422 -14.68 -4.66 5.79
C ALA A 422 -15.61 -3.70 6.54
N ILE A 423 -15.35 -2.42 6.51
CA ILE A 423 -16.08 -1.42 7.27
C ILE A 423 -16.55 -0.31 6.34
N CYS A 424 -17.85 -0.04 6.31
CA CYS A 424 -18.44 1.15 5.70
C CYS A 424 -19.06 2.03 6.78
N TYR A 425 -18.79 3.33 6.76
CA TYR A 425 -19.35 4.29 7.71
C TYR A 425 -20.15 5.37 7.00
N GLN A 426 -21.23 5.79 7.64
CA GLN A 426 -21.92 7.05 7.35
C GLN A 426 -21.70 7.99 8.55
N SER A 427 -21.15 9.18 8.33
CA SER A 427 -21.11 10.25 9.32
C SER A 427 -22.08 11.36 8.90
N LYS A 428 -22.79 11.92 9.88
CA LYS A 428 -23.51 13.18 9.70
C LYS A 428 -22.55 14.34 9.77
#